data_b985c495d695e29092e79af2470742d4
#
_entry.id   b985c495d695e29092e79af2470742d4
#
_cell.length_a   1.000
_cell.length_b   1.000
_cell.length_c   1.000
_cell.angle_alpha   90.00
_cell.angle_beta   90.00
_cell.angle_gamma   90.00
#
_symmetry.space_group_name_H-M   'P 1'
#
loop_
_entity.id
_entity.type
_entity.pdbx_description
1 polymer ?
#
loop_
_entity_poly.entity_id
_entity_poly.type
_entity_poly.pdbx_seq_one_letter_code
_entity_poly.pdbx_strand_id
1 'polypeptide(L)'
;MRDAQNNVIIRESFSMAFMGGEIWFCQLDALYDKKELVMEKFHRDIETIKRPSATGLVGINMNQTEIDKDMAVEIVRCFIDLKKLRKVVFIGSSRKIKNVIKEELRQEEQEVGFVYTFINDYEKAKLWLVGKI
;
A
#
# COMPACT_ATOMS: atom_id res chain seq x y z
N MET A 1 7.73 16.63 -3.74
CA MET A 1 9.05 16.74 -4.37
C MET A 1 9.01 16.22 -5.79
N ARG A 2 9.67 16.88 -6.72
CA ARG A 2 9.74 16.42 -8.11
C ARG A 2 11.06 15.69 -8.37
N ASP A 3 10.96 14.51 -8.98
CA ASP A 3 12.12 13.77 -9.45
C ASP A 3 12.48 14.28 -10.84
N ALA A 4 13.61 14.98 -10.97
CA ALA A 4 14.01 15.62 -12.22
C ALA A 4 14.32 14.60 -13.34
N GLN A 5 14.80 13.40 -12.98
CA GLN A 5 15.14 12.37 -13.96
C GLN A 5 13.90 11.70 -14.54
N ASN A 6 12.87 11.53 -13.71
CA ASN A 6 11.64 10.83 -14.09
C ASN A 6 10.51 11.80 -14.45
N ASN A 7 10.72 13.09 -14.23
CA ASN A 7 9.72 14.12 -14.52
C ASN A 7 8.36 13.84 -13.87
N VAL A 8 8.38 13.32 -12.66
CA VAL A 8 7.19 13.05 -11.86
C VAL A 8 7.30 13.75 -10.51
N ILE A 9 6.15 13.97 -9.89
CA ILE A 9 6.10 14.52 -8.54
C ILE A 9 6.00 13.34 -7.57
N ILE A 10 6.97 13.21 -6.68
CA ILE A 10 6.99 12.15 -5.69
C ILE A 10 6.29 12.66 -4.44
N ARG A 11 5.20 12.01 -4.06
CA ARG A 11 4.47 12.34 -2.84
C ARG A 11 5.04 11.55 -1.68
N GLU A 12 5.19 12.21 -0.55
CA GLU A 12 5.70 11.54 0.64
C GLU A 12 4.64 10.67 1.28
N SER A 13 5.03 9.47 1.66
CA SER A 13 4.22 8.61 2.50
C SER A 13 4.23 9.17 3.92
N PHE A 14 3.15 8.94 4.68
CA PHE A 14 3.01 9.60 5.98
C PHE A 14 2.12 8.80 6.91
N SER A 15 2.29 9.04 8.21
CA SER A 15 1.35 8.58 9.21
C SER A 15 0.52 9.74 9.72
N MET A 16 -0.70 9.45 10.17
CA MET A 16 -1.55 10.47 10.76
C MET A 16 -2.48 9.86 11.78
N ALA A 17 -2.83 10.66 12.78
CA ALA A 17 -3.92 10.33 13.70
C ALA A 17 -5.24 10.60 12.99
N PHE A 18 -6.16 9.65 13.03
CA PHE A 18 -7.44 9.78 12.36
C PHE A 18 -8.52 9.06 13.15
N MET A 19 -9.48 9.82 13.66
CA MET A 19 -10.69 9.31 14.34
C MET A 19 -10.38 8.19 15.37
N GLY A 20 -9.41 8.44 16.22
CA GLY A 20 -9.04 7.53 17.30
C GLY A 20 -8.04 6.45 16.93
N GLY A 21 -7.56 6.41 15.70
CA GLY A 21 -6.53 5.46 15.27
C GLY A 21 -5.36 6.18 14.63
N GLU A 22 -4.25 5.48 14.51
CA GLU A 22 -3.10 5.96 13.73
C GLU A 22 -3.01 5.12 12.47
N ILE A 23 -2.95 5.79 11.31
CA ILE A 23 -2.90 5.13 10.02
C ILE A 23 -1.66 5.58 9.26
N TRP A 24 -1.17 4.71 8.36
CA TRP A 24 -0.04 5.01 7.48
C TRP A 24 -0.47 4.84 6.04
N PHE A 25 -0.05 5.78 5.18
CA PHE A 25 -0.28 5.66 3.75
C PHE A 25 1.03 5.63 2.98
N CYS A 26 1.20 4.54 2.22
CA CYS A 26 2.24 4.45 1.19
C CYS A 26 1.73 5.20 -0.04
N GLN A 27 2.34 6.32 -0.37
CA GLN A 27 1.92 7.15 -1.49
C GLN A 27 2.75 6.80 -2.73
N LEU A 28 2.23 5.85 -3.51
CA LEU A 28 2.84 5.43 -4.77
C LEU A 28 2.04 5.91 -5.97
N ASP A 29 1.29 7.00 -5.78
CA ASP A 29 0.40 7.51 -6.81
C ASP A 29 1.11 8.41 -7.82
N ALA A 30 0.58 8.47 -9.03
CA ALA A 30 1.05 9.34 -10.12
C ALA A 30 2.53 9.11 -10.46
N LEU A 31 2.98 7.88 -10.40
CA LEU A 31 4.33 7.48 -10.81
C LEU A 31 4.33 6.82 -12.17
N TYR A 32 3.17 6.62 -12.76
CA TYR A 32 2.96 6.14 -14.12
C TYR A 32 3.76 4.86 -14.42
N ASP A 33 4.61 4.89 -15.44
CA ASP A 33 5.38 3.71 -15.88
C ASP A 33 6.77 3.62 -15.26
N LYS A 34 7.05 4.39 -14.20
CA LYS A 34 8.37 4.44 -13.55
C LYS A 34 8.54 3.28 -12.56
N LYS A 35 8.56 2.07 -13.06
CA LYS A 35 8.57 0.84 -12.28
C LYS A 35 9.66 0.81 -11.20
N GLU A 36 10.89 1.16 -11.57
CA GLU A 36 12.01 1.12 -10.63
C GLU A 36 11.82 2.12 -9.49
N LEU A 37 11.33 3.31 -9.83
CA LEU A 37 11.04 4.34 -8.83
C LEU A 37 9.95 3.88 -7.87
N VAL A 38 8.89 3.27 -8.41
CA VAL A 38 7.79 2.76 -7.60
C VAL A 38 8.30 1.75 -6.57
N MET A 39 9.07 0.78 -7.02
CA MET A 39 9.54 -0.29 -6.14
C MET A 39 10.58 0.21 -5.13
N GLU A 40 11.45 1.12 -5.54
CA GLU A 40 12.40 1.73 -4.62
C GLU A 40 11.67 2.48 -3.50
N LYS A 41 10.67 3.28 -3.87
CA LYS A 41 9.88 4.01 -2.88
C LYS A 41 9.11 3.06 -1.97
N PHE A 42 8.50 2.02 -2.54
CA PHE A 42 7.78 1.03 -1.77
C PHE A 42 8.68 0.37 -0.73
N HIS A 43 9.89 -0.03 -1.11
CA HIS A 43 10.82 -0.68 -0.19
C HIS A 43 11.25 0.27 0.94
N ARG A 44 11.43 1.55 0.65
CA ARG A 44 11.70 2.53 1.69
C ARG A 44 10.55 2.65 2.67
N ASP A 45 9.31 2.64 2.14
CA ASP A 45 8.12 2.70 2.99
C ASP A 45 8.01 1.47 3.88
N ILE A 46 8.33 0.29 3.35
CA ILE A 46 8.33 -0.95 4.13
C ILE A 46 9.31 -0.86 5.30
N GLU A 47 10.50 -0.28 5.08
CA GLU A 47 11.47 -0.12 6.16
C GLU A 47 10.94 0.78 7.27
N THR A 48 10.15 1.79 6.93
CA THR A 48 9.51 2.64 7.92
C THR A 48 8.42 1.88 8.69
N ILE A 49 7.61 1.09 7.97
CA ILE A 49 6.51 0.32 8.58
C ILE A 49 7.04 -0.78 9.51
N LYS A 50 8.25 -1.29 9.26
CA LYS A 50 8.88 -2.30 10.12
C LYS A 50 9.20 -1.79 11.52
N ARG A 51 9.28 -0.49 11.72
CA ARG A 51 9.65 0.08 13.03
C ARG A 51 8.63 -0.32 14.09
N PRO A 52 9.07 -0.65 15.30
CA PRO A 52 8.15 -1.06 16.37
C PRO A 52 7.06 -0.04 16.69
N SER A 53 7.36 1.25 16.52
CA SER A 53 6.41 2.32 16.79
C SER A 53 5.41 2.56 15.66
N ALA A 54 5.59 1.94 14.49
CA ALA A 54 4.69 2.16 13.37
C ALA A 54 3.35 1.44 13.57
N THR A 55 2.31 2.04 13.00
CA THR A 55 0.95 1.49 13.09
C THR A 55 0.80 0.22 12.26
N GLY A 56 -0.15 -0.64 12.63
CA GLY A 56 -0.54 -1.81 11.83
C GLY A 56 -1.70 -1.54 10.88
N LEU A 57 -2.14 -0.29 10.73
CA LEU A 57 -3.24 0.11 9.83
C LEU A 57 -2.63 0.84 8.64
N VAL A 58 -2.59 0.18 7.48
CA VAL A 58 -1.83 0.66 6.33
C VAL A 58 -2.70 0.77 5.08
N GLY A 59 -2.60 1.90 4.39
CA GLY A 59 -3.16 2.05 3.05
C GLY A 59 -2.03 2.19 2.04
N ILE A 60 -2.27 1.72 0.82
CA ILE A 60 -1.32 1.88 -0.27
C ILE A 60 -2.05 2.50 -1.46
N ASN A 61 -1.65 3.69 -1.83
CA ASN A 61 -2.26 4.45 -2.91
C ASN A 61 -1.45 4.27 -4.19
N MET A 62 -2.04 3.59 -5.17
CA MET A 62 -1.40 3.28 -6.46
C MET A 62 -2.13 3.95 -7.63
N ASN A 63 -2.90 5.00 -7.35
CA ASN A 63 -3.61 5.72 -8.41
C ASN A 63 -2.63 6.24 -9.46
N GLN A 64 -2.97 6.05 -10.75
CA GLN A 64 -2.17 6.54 -11.87
C GLN A 64 -0.74 6.00 -11.86
N THR A 65 -0.56 4.78 -11.39
CA THR A 65 0.73 4.09 -11.39
C THR A 65 0.53 2.71 -12.00
N GLU A 66 1.37 2.38 -12.96
CA GLU A 66 1.32 1.06 -13.60
C GLU A 66 1.99 0.04 -12.68
N ILE A 67 1.22 -0.96 -12.27
CA ILE A 67 1.69 -2.07 -11.46
C ILE A 67 1.57 -3.32 -12.31
N ASP A 68 2.67 -4.03 -12.54
CA ASP A 68 2.61 -5.31 -13.22
C ASP A 68 2.48 -6.45 -12.21
N LYS A 69 2.37 -7.68 -12.72
CA LYS A 69 2.16 -8.85 -11.88
C LYS A 69 3.31 -9.03 -10.88
N ASP A 70 4.55 -8.91 -11.34
CA ASP A 70 5.71 -9.13 -10.46
C ASP A 70 5.77 -8.11 -9.35
N MET A 71 5.47 -6.85 -9.66
CA MET A 71 5.39 -5.79 -8.65
C MET A 71 4.30 -6.10 -7.62
N ALA A 72 3.12 -6.51 -8.09
CA ALA A 72 2.01 -6.82 -7.19
C ALA A 72 2.35 -7.98 -6.26
N VAL A 73 2.97 -9.02 -6.77
CA VAL A 73 3.38 -10.17 -5.96
C VAL A 73 4.39 -9.75 -4.90
N GLU A 74 5.36 -8.93 -5.27
CA GLU A 74 6.37 -8.47 -4.31
C GLU A 74 5.76 -7.58 -3.23
N ILE A 75 4.85 -6.69 -3.61
CA ILE A 75 4.15 -5.83 -2.65
C ILE A 75 3.41 -6.68 -1.62
N VAL A 76 2.65 -7.67 -2.09
CA VAL A 76 1.89 -8.55 -1.21
C VAL A 76 2.81 -9.33 -0.28
N ARG A 77 3.90 -9.87 -0.80
CA ARG A 77 4.83 -10.66 0.01
C ARG A 77 5.49 -9.83 1.10
N CYS A 78 5.84 -8.59 0.80
CA CYS A 78 6.38 -7.68 1.81
C CYS A 78 5.37 -7.43 2.92
N PHE A 79 4.09 -7.26 2.58
CA PHE A 79 3.04 -7.09 3.59
C PHE A 79 2.84 -8.35 4.42
N ILE A 80 2.84 -9.53 3.79
CA ILE A 80 2.69 -10.79 4.51
C ILE A 80 3.81 -10.98 5.54
N ASP A 81 5.03 -10.56 5.20
CA ASP A 81 6.16 -10.68 6.10
C ASP A 81 6.11 -9.74 7.30
N LEU A 82 5.27 -8.71 7.24
CA LEU A 82 5.10 -7.75 8.34
C LEU A 82 4.04 -8.26 9.31
N LYS A 83 4.45 -9.04 10.30
CA LYS A 83 3.52 -9.72 11.21
C LYS A 83 2.71 -8.79 12.10
N LYS A 84 3.11 -7.53 12.21
CA LYS A 84 2.37 -6.53 12.99
C LYS A 84 1.18 -5.93 12.25
N LEU A 85 1.07 -6.14 10.94
CA LEU A 85 -0.03 -5.57 10.16
C LEU A 85 -1.37 -6.18 10.59
N ARG A 86 -2.38 -5.33 10.75
CA ARG A 86 -3.74 -5.74 11.09
C ARG A 86 -4.72 -5.48 9.96
N LYS A 87 -4.56 -4.38 9.23
CA LYS A 87 -5.42 -4.02 8.09
C LYS A 87 -4.59 -3.41 6.97
N VAL A 88 -4.91 -3.77 5.74
CA VAL A 88 -4.31 -3.17 4.55
C VAL A 88 -5.42 -2.83 3.57
N VAL A 89 -5.46 -1.58 3.09
CA VAL A 89 -6.38 -1.17 2.04
C VAL A 89 -5.60 -0.78 0.80
N PHE A 90 -6.00 -1.36 -0.34
CA PHE A 90 -5.39 -1.09 -1.65
C PHE A 90 -6.26 -0.07 -2.38
N ILE A 91 -5.65 1.03 -2.81
CA ILE A 91 -6.33 2.14 -3.49
C ILE A 91 -5.76 2.27 -4.89
N GLY A 92 -6.64 2.33 -5.90
CA GLY A 92 -6.23 2.59 -7.27
C GLY A 92 -5.76 1.37 -8.06
N SER A 93 -6.03 0.17 -7.58
CA SER A 93 -5.68 -1.06 -8.30
C SER A 93 -6.58 -1.24 -9.51
N SER A 94 -5.99 -1.61 -10.68
CA SER A 94 -6.77 -2.06 -11.82
C SER A 94 -7.44 -3.40 -11.49
N ARG A 95 -8.45 -3.78 -12.28
CA ARG A 95 -9.11 -5.07 -12.08
C ARG A 95 -8.11 -6.22 -12.19
N LYS A 96 -7.21 -6.18 -13.16
CA LYS A 96 -6.20 -7.20 -13.36
C LYS A 96 -5.29 -7.35 -12.14
N ILE A 97 -4.81 -6.23 -11.62
CA ILE A 97 -3.88 -6.26 -10.48
C ILE A 97 -4.61 -6.63 -9.20
N LYS A 98 -5.84 -6.17 -9.04
CA LYS A 98 -6.68 -6.60 -7.93
C LYS A 98 -6.79 -8.12 -7.88
N ASN A 99 -7.01 -8.76 -9.04
CA ASN A 99 -7.11 -10.21 -9.12
C ASN A 99 -5.78 -10.90 -8.79
N VAL A 100 -4.67 -10.34 -9.24
CA VAL A 100 -3.33 -10.87 -8.89
C VAL A 100 -3.12 -10.81 -7.38
N ILE A 101 -3.44 -9.68 -6.76
CA ILE A 101 -3.28 -9.50 -5.31
C ILE A 101 -4.15 -10.50 -4.54
N LYS A 102 -5.43 -10.63 -4.93
CA LYS A 102 -6.35 -11.57 -4.29
C LYS A 102 -5.84 -13.00 -4.38
N GLU A 103 -5.33 -13.39 -5.54
CA GLU A 103 -4.84 -14.76 -5.73
C GLU A 103 -3.61 -15.03 -4.88
N GLU A 104 -2.67 -14.09 -4.81
CA GLU A 104 -1.50 -14.23 -3.95
C GLU A 104 -1.89 -14.36 -2.48
N LEU A 105 -2.80 -13.53 -2.02
CA LEU A 105 -3.26 -13.57 -0.62
C LEU A 105 -4.00 -14.88 -0.33
N ARG A 106 -4.76 -15.39 -1.29
CA ARG A 106 -5.45 -16.67 -1.13
C ARG A 106 -4.45 -17.84 -1.03
N GLN A 107 -3.42 -17.85 -1.87
CA GLN A 107 -2.42 -18.92 -1.84
C GLN A 107 -1.64 -18.95 -0.54
N GLU A 108 -1.44 -17.80 0.08
CA GLU A 108 -0.65 -17.67 1.30
C GLU A 108 -1.54 -17.40 2.52
N GLU A 109 -2.82 -17.79 2.47
CA GLU A 109 -3.80 -17.37 3.48
C GLU A 109 -3.40 -17.73 4.92
N GLN A 110 -2.68 -18.81 5.10
CA GLN A 110 -2.23 -19.20 6.45
C GLN A 110 -1.14 -18.29 7.00
N GLU A 111 -0.43 -17.57 6.12
CA GLU A 111 0.62 -16.64 6.52
C GLU A 111 0.11 -15.20 6.61
N VAL A 112 -1.08 -14.91 6.07
CA VAL A 112 -1.66 -13.57 6.08
C VAL A 112 -2.23 -13.27 7.45
N GLY A 113 -1.63 -12.30 8.15
CA GLY A 113 -2.05 -11.92 9.48
C GLY A 113 -2.92 -10.67 9.52
N PHE A 114 -3.38 -10.17 8.36
CA PHE A 114 -4.14 -8.93 8.29
C PHE A 114 -5.42 -9.12 7.47
N VAL A 115 -6.38 -8.24 7.73
CA VAL A 115 -7.58 -8.12 6.92
C VAL A 115 -7.29 -7.11 5.81
N TYR A 116 -7.81 -7.34 4.62
CA TYR A 116 -7.54 -6.42 3.49
C TYR A 116 -8.81 -6.13 2.70
N THR A 117 -8.79 -5.02 1.99
CA THR A 117 -9.86 -4.66 1.07
C THR A 117 -9.33 -3.73 -0.02
N PHE A 118 -10.18 -3.49 -1.02
CA PHE A 118 -9.88 -2.61 -2.16
C PHE A 118 -10.92 -1.49 -2.16
N ILE A 119 -10.49 -0.27 -1.92
CA ILE A 119 -11.38 0.90 -1.90
C ILE A 119 -10.68 1.99 -2.71
N ASN A 120 -11.32 2.45 -3.80
CA ASN A 120 -10.69 3.45 -4.66
C ASN A 120 -10.93 4.89 -4.19
N ASP A 121 -11.79 5.07 -3.19
CA ASP A 121 -12.04 6.37 -2.57
C ASP A 121 -11.12 6.53 -1.37
N TYR A 122 -10.20 7.49 -1.44
CA TYR A 122 -9.18 7.71 -0.42
C TYR A 122 -9.78 7.99 0.96
N GLU A 123 -10.83 8.83 1.01
CA GLU A 123 -11.48 9.16 2.29
C GLU A 123 -12.18 7.95 2.89
N LYS A 124 -12.85 7.15 2.07
CA LYS A 124 -13.48 5.90 2.54
C LYS A 124 -12.44 4.89 3.02
N ALA A 125 -11.28 4.84 2.36
CA ALA A 125 -10.20 3.95 2.77
C ALA A 125 -9.74 4.29 4.19
N LYS A 126 -9.61 5.56 4.53
CA LYS A 126 -9.25 5.99 5.88
C LYS A 126 -10.29 5.53 6.90
N LEU A 127 -11.55 5.72 6.58
CA LEU A 127 -12.65 5.30 7.47
C LEU A 127 -12.64 3.80 7.71
N TRP A 128 -12.39 3.02 6.66
CA TRP A 128 -12.32 1.57 6.78
C TRP A 128 -11.16 1.14 7.69
N LEU A 129 -10.01 1.77 7.56
CA LEU A 129 -8.84 1.43 8.38
C LEU A 129 -9.12 1.58 9.87
N VAL A 130 -9.87 2.61 10.27
CA VAL A 130 -10.18 2.85 11.68
C VAL A 130 -11.52 2.27 12.13
N GLY A 131 -12.15 1.44 11.29
CA GLY A 131 -13.36 0.72 11.68
C GLY A 131 -14.63 1.54 11.67
N LYS A 132 -14.71 2.60 10.86
CA LYS A 132 -15.91 3.45 10.77
C LYS A 132 -16.81 3.07 9.59
N ILE A 133 -16.37 2.20 8.73
CA ILE A 133 -17.22 1.59 7.70
C ILE A 133 -16.83 0.14 7.51
#